data_e7caea4c2f6b9f8838f270016e8104c4
#
_entry.id   e7caea4c2f6b9f8838f270016e8104c4
#
_cell.length_a   1.000
_cell.length_b   1.000
_cell.length_c   1.000
_cell.angle_alpha   90.00
_cell.angle_beta   90.00
_cell.angle_gamma   90.00
#
_symmetry.space_group_name_H-M   'P 1'
#
loop_
_entity.id
_entity.type
_entity.pdbx_description
1 polymer ?
#
loop_
_entity_poly.entity_id
_entity_poly.type
_entity_poly.pdbx_seq_one_letter_code
_entity_poly.pdbx_strand_id
1 'polypeptide(L)'
;MKKLYFLFSFLMATVIGLSSCESDDSLTNEPPAQEYIDKAKEILVGDIVLSTRATMSGVDKTLLESGCPTKFSFTWREDGMMVLDLSDFTVGAMPFAITFRCATKFMQLNSWEKDEYPGSGWVKFVGTDGNVTTSGDDAADNQEGSGARVDGFLNVDTKQVEFIVDYNMMNVR
;
A
#
# COMPACT_ATOMS: atom_id res chain seq x y z
N MET A 1 39.21 71.27 -6.43
CA MET A 1 38.24 70.49 -5.62
C MET A 1 37.27 69.80 -6.55
N LYS A 2 37.48 68.53 -6.84
CA LYS A 2 36.63 67.74 -7.76
C LYS A 2 35.66 66.94 -6.92
N LYS A 3 34.36 67.20 -7.04
CA LYS A 3 33.31 66.41 -6.40
C LYS A 3 32.99 65.18 -7.23
N LEU A 4 33.26 64.04 -6.68
CA LEU A 4 32.97 62.73 -7.26
C LEU A 4 31.53 62.35 -6.86
N TYR A 5 30.60 62.29 -7.81
CA TYR A 5 29.24 61.80 -7.60
C TYR A 5 29.26 60.29 -7.83
N PHE A 6 29.03 59.52 -6.75
CA PHE A 6 28.82 58.09 -6.82
C PHE A 6 27.33 57.83 -7.16
N LEU A 7 27.08 57.39 -8.37
CA LEU A 7 25.75 56.98 -8.85
C LEU A 7 25.53 55.53 -8.39
N PHE A 8 24.78 55.33 -7.33
CA PHE A 8 24.34 54.02 -6.88
C PHE A 8 23.17 53.57 -7.79
N SER A 9 23.45 52.73 -8.77
CA SER A 9 22.44 52.09 -9.60
C SER A 9 21.84 50.92 -8.80
N PHE A 10 20.64 51.13 -8.27
CA PHE A 10 19.88 50.06 -7.58
C PHE A 10 19.24 49.19 -8.64
N LEU A 11 19.89 48.03 -8.96
CA LEU A 11 19.33 47.01 -9.82
C LEU A 11 18.30 46.21 -9.03
N MET A 12 17.03 46.60 -9.19
CA MET A 12 15.88 45.89 -8.65
C MET A 12 15.67 44.63 -9.49
N ALA A 13 16.20 43.52 -9.02
CA ALA A 13 15.88 42.18 -9.59
C ALA A 13 14.47 41.80 -9.12
N THR A 14 13.49 42.05 -9.99
CA THR A 14 12.15 41.44 -9.86
C THR A 14 12.27 39.95 -10.09
N VAL A 15 12.28 39.19 -8.98
CA VAL A 15 12.06 37.76 -9.01
C VAL A 15 10.57 37.54 -9.34
N ILE A 16 10.30 37.30 -10.61
CA ILE A 16 9.01 36.79 -11.04
C ILE A 16 8.98 35.34 -10.53
N GLY A 17 8.33 35.15 -9.38
CA GLY A 17 7.95 33.81 -8.93
C GLY A 17 7.01 33.21 -9.97
N LEU A 18 7.55 32.35 -10.82
CA LEU A 18 6.75 31.39 -11.56
C LEU A 18 6.14 30.46 -10.51
N SER A 19 4.92 30.81 -10.09
CA SER A 19 4.02 29.87 -9.46
C SER A 19 3.74 28.81 -10.53
N SER A 20 4.55 27.75 -10.53
CA SER A 20 4.21 26.53 -11.21
C SER A 20 2.93 26.03 -10.55
N CYS A 21 1.82 26.17 -11.24
CA CYS A 21 0.68 25.32 -10.99
C CYS A 21 1.15 23.91 -11.33
N GLU A 22 1.67 23.20 -10.35
CA GLU A 22 1.74 21.75 -10.44
C GLU A 22 0.29 21.28 -10.51
N SER A 23 -0.08 20.77 -11.68
CA SER A 23 -1.29 19.98 -11.84
C SER A 23 -1.10 18.74 -10.95
N ASP A 24 -1.88 18.68 -9.89
CA ASP A 24 -1.84 17.72 -8.79
C ASP A 24 -2.35 16.32 -9.21
N ASP A 25 -2.20 15.98 -10.47
CA ASP A 25 -2.57 14.68 -11.07
C ASP A 25 -1.41 13.68 -11.15
N SER A 26 -0.26 14.00 -10.55
CA SER A 26 0.81 13.03 -10.46
C SER A 26 0.46 11.99 -9.39
N LEU A 27 0.35 10.73 -9.82
CA LEU A 27 0.44 9.57 -8.94
C LEU A 27 1.71 9.74 -8.10
N THR A 28 1.58 10.25 -6.89
CA THR A 28 2.73 10.48 -6.03
C THR A 28 3.26 9.13 -5.58
N ASN A 29 4.37 8.69 -6.16
CA ASN A 29 5.15 7.55 -5.69
C ASN A 29 6.12 7.97 -4.57
N GLU A 30 5.86 9.09 -3.92
CA GLU A 30 6.71 9.62 -2.88
C GLU A 30 6.57 8.79 -1.59
N PRO A 31 7.68 8.48 -0.92
CA PRO A 31 7.63 7.83 0.37
C PRO A 31 6.99 8.76 1.40
N PRO A 32 6.24 8.25 2.38
CA PRO A 32 5.74 9.05 3.48
C PRO A 32 6.90 9.51 4.39
N ALA A 33 6.62 10.46 5.29
CA ALA A 33 7.58 10.86 6.28
C ALA A 33 8.05 9.66 7.13
N GLN A 34 9.33 9.64 7.52
CA GLN A 34 9.94 8.53 8.23
C GLN A 34 9.18 8.18 9.53
N GLU A 35 8.63 9.17 10.21
CA GLU A 35 7.79 8.97 11.40
C GLU A 35 6.62 8.01 11.15
N TYR A 36 5.95 8.13 9.98
CA TYR A 36 4.84 7.23 9.63
C TYR A 36 5.32 5.80 9.35
N ILE A 37 6.49 5.66 8.72
CA ILE A 37 7.11 4.34 8.50
C ILE A 37 7.47 3.69 9.84
N ASP A 38 8.01 4.43 10.78
CA ASP A 38 8.40 3.91 12.10
C ASP A 38 7.16 3.46 12.89
N LYS A 39 6.09 4.24 12.89
CA LYS A 39 4.79 3.85 13.48
C LYS A 39 4.20 2.63 12.76
N ALA A 40 4.28 2.56 11.43
CA ALA A 40 3.78 1.42 10.66
C ALA A 40 4.52 0.12 11.03
N LYS A 41 5.84 0.19 11.28
CA LYS A 41 6.64 -0.95 11.75
C LYS A 41 6.21 -1.47 13.11
N GLU A 42 5.75 -0.60 13.99
CA GLU A 42 5.24 -1.00 15.30
C GLU A 42 3.85 -1.66 15.21
N ILE A 43 3.05 -1.26 14.22
CA ILE A 43 1.67 -1.74 14.05
C ILE A 43 1.62 -3.02 13.23
N LEU A 44 2.28 -3.04 12.07
CA LEU A 44 2.27 -4.16 11.14
C LEU A 44 3.55 -5.00 11.32
N VAL A 45 3.57 -5.80 12.37
CA VAL A 45 4.69 -6.71 12.68
C VAL A 45 4.18 -8.02 13.29
N GLY A 46 4.74 -9.14 12.85
CA GLY A 46 4.35 -10.46 13.30
C GLY A 46 2.99 -10.91 12.77
N ASP A 47 2.37 -11.82 13.48
CA ASP A 47 1.09 -12.42 13.10
C ASP A 47 -0.08 -11.55 13.58
N ILE A 48 -0.94 -11.13 12.66
CA ILE A 48 -2.13 -10.33 12.93
C ILE A 48 -3.34 -11.04 12.33
N VAL A 49 -4.41 -11.18 13.12
CA VAL A 49 -5.68 -11.73 12.64
C VAL A 49 -6.59 -10.59 12.21
N LEU A 50 -6.99 -10.61 10.93
CA LEU A 50 -7.86 -9.63 10.34
C LEU A 50 -9.14 -10.30 9.82
N SER A 51 -10.22 -9.53 9.75
CA SER A 51 -11.48 -9.99 9.15
C SER A 51 -11.35 -9.91 7.63
N THR A 52 -11.47 -11.04 6.95
CA THR A 52 -11.24 -11.16 5.51
C THR A 52 -12.51 -11.57 4.78
N ARG A 53 -12.74 -10.95 3.64
CA ARG A 53 -13.72 -11.37 2.64
C ARG A 53 -12.97 -11.85 1.40
N ALA A 54 -13.49 -12.90 0.77
CA ALA A 54 -12.90 -13.43 -0.45
C ALA A 54 -13.95 -13.51 -1.56
N THR A 55 -13.53 -13.14 -2.76
CA THR A 55 -14.32 -13.30 -3.98
C THR A 55 -13.57 -14.16 -4.99
N MET A 56 -14.30 -14.98 -5.73
CA MET A 56 -13.77 -15.76 -6.84
C MET A 56 -14.68 -15.57 -8.05
N SER A 57 -14.11 -15.11 -9.16
CA SER A 57 -14.87 -14.78 -10.38
C SER A 57 -16.05 -13.83 -10.10
N GLY A 58 -15.88 -12.88 -9.20
CA GLY A 58 -16.90 -11.90 -8.80
C GLY A 58 -17.96 -12.43 -7.84
N VAL A 59 -17.86 -13.68 -7.40
CA VAL A 59 -18.79 -14.30 -6.44
C VAL A 59 -18.17 -14.27 -5.05
N ASP A 60 -18.88 -13.70 -4.08
CA ASP A 60 -18.47 -13.73 -2.67
C ASP A 60 -18.51 -15.19 -2.14
N LYS A 61 -17.39 -15.64 -1.63
CA LYS A 61 -17.20 -16.96 -1.01
C LYS A 61 -17.16 -16.90 0.51
N THR A 62 -17.31 -15.72 1.08
CA THR A 62 -17.27 -15.51 2.53
C THR A 62 -18.46 -16.15 3.21
N LEU A 63 -18.22 -16.99 4.21
CA LEU A 63 -19.30 -17.66 4.95
C LEU A 63 -19.93 -16.80 6.02
N LEU A 64 -19.21 -15.81 6.55
CA LEU A 64 -19.66 -14.96 7.63
C LEU A 64 -19.85 -13.52 7.09
N GLU A 65 -20.96 -12.89 7.42
CA GLU A 65 -21.23 -11.49 7.02
C GLU A 65 -20.17 -10.52 7.52
N SER A 66 -19.59 -10.78 8.70
CA SER A 66 -18.51 -9.99 9.29
C SER A 66 -17.14 -10.27 8.69
N GLY A 67 -17.03 -11.18 7.72
CA GLY A 67 -15.77 -11.69 7.21
C GLY A 67 -15.23 -12.87 8.04
N CYS A 68 -14.27 -13.58 7.49
CA CYS A 68 -13.60 -14.72 8.14
C CYS A 68 -12.31 -14.26 8.82
N PRO A 69 -12.05 -14.68 10.08
CA PRO A 69 -10.78 -14.36 10.73
C PRO A 69 -9.65 -15.06 10.00
N THR A 70 -8.70 -14.28 9.50
CA THR A 70 -7.56 -14.75 8.72
C THR A 70 -6.28 -14.21 9.32
N LYS A 71 -5.30 -15.07 9.49
CA LYS A 71 -3.99 -14.72 10.04
C LYS A 71 -3.05 -14.34 8.92
N PHE A 72 -2.59 -13.09 8.94
CA PHE A 72 -1.53 -12.57 8.09
C PHE A 72 -0.25 -12.42 8.89
N SER A 73 0.89 -12.66 8.27
CA SER A 73 2.21 -12.37 8.84
C SER A 73 2.83 -11.16 8.16
N PHE A 74 3.33 -10.22 8.96
CA PHE A 74 3.99 -9.01 8.49
C PHE A 74 5.44 -9.01 8.95
N THR A 75 6.37 -8.91 8.01
CA THR A 75 7.80 -8.82 8.29
C THR A 75 8.42 -7.64 7.56
N TRP A 76 9.43 -7.02 8.18
CA TRP A 76 10.11 -5.87 7.61
C TRP A 76 11.52 -6.25 7.16
N ARG A 77 11.87 -5.81 5.96
CA ARG A 77 13.20 -6.00 5.39
C ARG A 77 14.12 -4.84 5.75
N GLU A 78 15.40 -5.04 5.60
CA GLU A 78 16.42 -4.00 5.82
C GLU A 78 16.29 -2.82 4.85
N ASP A 79 15.77 -3.06 3.65
CA ASP A 79 15.50 -2.03 2.63
C ASP A 79 14.24 -1.19 2.91
N GLY A 80 13.56 -1.42 4.04
CA GLY A 80 12.36 -0.70 4.45
C GLY A 80 11.07 -1.19 3.80
N MET A 81 11.11 -2.26 3.02
CA MET A 81 9.91 -2.90 2.48
C MET A 81 9.26 -3.79 3.54
N MET A 82 7.93 -3.78 3.58
CA MET A 82 7.14 -4.72 4.36
C MET A 82 6.78 -5.93 3.50
N VAL A 83 6.95 -7.12 4.03
CA VAL A 83 6.51 -8.36 3.39
C VAL A 83 5.24 -8.84 4.08
N LEU A 84 4.21 -9.02 3.27
CA LEU A 84 2.93 -9.61 3.65
C LEU A 84 2.92 -11.07 3.24
N ASP A 85 2.72 -11.95 4.21
CA ASP A 85 2.61 -13.39 4.03
C ASP A 85 1.22 -13.88 4.46
N LEU A 86 0.67 -14.83 3.71
CA LEU A 86 -0.56 -15.56 4.02
C LEU A 86 -0.33 -17.03 3.67
N SER A 87 -0.53 -17.94 4.60
CA SER A 87 -0.32 -19.37 4.38
C SER A 87 -1.62 -20.16 4.49
N ASP A 88 -1.80 -21.08 3.58
CA ASP A 88 -2.89 -22.07 3.59
C ASP A 88 -4.29 -21.45 3.74
N PHE A 89 -4.51 -20.32 3.08
CA PHE A 89 -5.78 -19.61 3.13
C PHE A 89 -6.85 -20.35 2.37
N THR A 90 -7.94 -20.65 3.03
CA THR A 90 -9.18 -21.16 2.43
C THR A 90 -10.37 -20.43 3.02
N VAL A 91 -11.40 -20.21 2.20
CA VAL A 91 -12.66 -19.65 2.68
C VAL A 91 -13.82 -20.32 1.94
N GLY A 92 -14.87 -20.65 2.70
CA GLY A 92 -16.06 -21.24 2.14
C GLY A 92 -15.79 -22.55 1.40
N ALA A 93 -16.32 -22.64 0.19
CA ALA A 93 -16.18 -23.81 -0.68
C ALA A 93 -15.02 -23.66 -1.67
N MET A 94 -13.92 -23.04 -1.28
CA MET A 94 -12.72 -23.03 -2.10
C MET A 94 -12.14 -24.45 -2.20
N PRO A 95 -11.86 -24.93 -3.45
CA PRO A 95 -11.37 -26.30 -3.65
C PRO A 95 -9.87 -26.46 -3.37
N PHE A 96 -9.18 -25.37 -3.03
CA PHE A 96 -7.75 -25.33 -2.79
C PHE A 96 -7.41 -24.28 -1.72
N ALA A 97 -6.26 -24.42 -1.10
CA ALA A 97 -5.67 -23.41 -0.24
C ALA A 97 -4.72 -22.51 -1.04
N ILE A 98 -4.63 -21.24 -0.65
CA ILE A 98 -3.72 -20.26 -1.24
C ILE A 98 -2.64 -19.92 -0.23
N THR A 99 -1.39 -19.98 -0.65
CA THR A 99 -0.24 -19.40 0.03
C THR A 99 0.26 -18.23 -0.80
N PHE A 100 0.45 -17.08 -0.16
CA PHE A 100 0.77 -15.83 -0.81
C PHE A 100 1.89 -15.11 -0.08
N ARG A 101 2.77 -14.46 -0.84
CA ARG A 101 3.83 -13.61 -0.32
C ARG A 101 4.07 -12.42 -1.24
N CYS A 102 4.06 -11.20 -0.68
CA CYS A 102 4.32 -9.99 -1.45
C CYS A 102 5.12 -8.98 -0.64
N ALA A 103 6.14 -8.41 -1.26
CA ALA A 103 6.83 -7.24 -0.72
C ALA A 103 6.10 -5.97 -1.12
N THR A 104 5.86 -5.08 -0.16
CA THR A 104 5.11 -3.84 -0.34
C THR A 104 5.96 -2.62 0.00
N LYS A 105 5.72 -1.52 -0.70
CA LYS A 105 6.31 -0.20 -0.43
C LYS A 105 5.26 0.72 0.16
N PHE A 106 5.67 1.53 1.12
CA PHE A 106 4.84 2.59 1.66
C PHE A 106 4.96 3.86 0.82
N MET A 107 3.83 4.52 0.59
CA MET A 107 3.70 5.72 -0.23
C MET A 107 2.77 6.73 0.44
N GLN A 108 2.86 8.00 0.05
CA GLN A 108 1.86 9.00 0.40
C GLN A 108 0.57 8.74 -0.38
N LEU A 109 -0.55 9.17 0.19
CA LEU A 109 -1.82 9.20 -0.50
C LEU A 109 -1.79 10.30 -1.57
N ASN A 110 -2.37 10.00 -2.74
CA ASN A 110 -2.64 11.03 -3.75
C ASN A 110 -3.87 11.88 -3.36
N SER A 111 -4.21 12.89 -4.16
CA SER A 111 -5.28 13.84 -3.83
C SER A 111 -6.63 13.18 -3.67
N TRP A 112 -7.04 12.29 -4.56
CA TRP A 112 -8.34 11.62 -4.49
C TRP A 112 -8.40 10.57 -3.37
N GLU A 113 -7.29 9.88 -3.05
CA GLU A 113 -7.20 8.98 -1.89
C GLU A 113 -7.34 9.75 -0.56
N LYS A 114 -6.84 10.99 -0.48
CA LYS A 114 -7.03 11.86 0.70
C LYS A 114 -8.50 12.25 0.92
N ASP A 115 -9.28 12.31 -0.16
CA ASP A 115 -10.73 12.57 -0.06
C ASP A 115 -11.46 11.34 0.51
N GLU A 116 -11.03 10.13 0.13
CA GLU A 116 -11.59 8.86 0.62
C GLU A 116 -11.12 8.54 2.05
N TYR A 117 -9.87 8.88 2.37
CA TYR A 117 -9.22 8.67 3.69
C TYR A 117 -8.90 10.02 4.35
N PRO A 118 -9.92 10.76 4.84
CA PRO A 118 -9.72 12.09 5.38
C PRO A 118 -9.00 12.07 6.73
N GLY A 119 -8.26 13.14 7.01
CA GLY A 119 -7.54 13.32 8.27
C GLY A 119 -6.06 12.96 8.19
N SER A 120 -5.39 13.01 9.35
CA SER A 120 -3.97 12.69 9.46
C SER A 120 -3.72 11.20 9.71
N GLY A 121 -2.47 10.81 9.57
CA GLY A 121 -2.02 9.46 9.93
C GLY A 121 -2.15 8.41 8.83
N TRP A 122 -2.78 8.71 7.71
CA TRP A 122 -2.96 7.76 6.64
C TRP A 122 -1.71 7.62 5.78
N VAL A 123 -1.32 6.37 5.51
CA VAL A 123 -0.30 5.96 4.55
C VAL A 123 -0.83 4.82 3.70
N LYS A 124 -0.34 4.74 2.46
CA LYS A 124 -0.66 3.68 1.53
C LYS A 124 0.51 2.69 1.46
N PHE A 125 0.21 1.40 1.27
CA PHE A 125 1.23 0.40 0.95
C PHE A 125 0.81 -0.41 -0.27
N VAL A 126 1.76 -0.62 -1.20
CA VAL A 126 1.49 -1.27 -2.50
C VAL A 126 2.56 -2.29 -2.81
N GLY A 127 2.13 -3.45 -3.29
CA GLY A 127 2.97 -4.50 -3.85
C GLY A 127 2.42 -4.98 -5.20
N THR A 128 3.29 -5.24 -6.17
CA THR A 128 2.87 -5.57 -7.55
C THR A 128 3.48 -6.85 -8.10
N ASP A 129 4.33 -7.52 -7.34
CA ASP A 129 5.06 -8.70 -7.77
C ASP A 129 5.02 -9.79 -6.69
N GLY A 130 3.80 -10.09 -6.25
CA GLY A 130 3.57 -11.13 -5.27
C GLY A 130 3.63 -12.53 -5.89
N ASN A 131 4.10 -13.49 -5.11
CA ASN A 131 4.08 -14.91 -5.47
C ASN A 131 2.87 -15.59 -4.82
N VAL A 132 2.24 -16.47 -5.58
CA VAL A 132 1.09 -17.27 -5.13
C VAL A 132 1.35 -18.73 -5.44
N THR A 133 1.05 -19.60 -4.48
CA THR A 133 1.00 -21.04 -4.69
C THR A 133 -0.34 -21.58 -4.21
N THR A 134 -0.82 -22.63 -4.83
CA THR A 134 -2.05 -23.33 -4.40
C THR A 134 -1.71 -24.75 -3.96
N SER A 135 -2.46 -25.25 -2.97
CA SER A 135 -2.38 -26.63 -2.51
C SER A 135 -3.80 -27.16 -2.22
N GLY A 136 -4.01 -28.49 -2.33
CA GLY A 136 -5.29 -29.13 -2.04
C GLY A 136 -5.44 -30.44 -2.79
N ASP A 137 -6.45 -31.23 -2.46
CA ASP A 137 -6.69 -32.56 -3.05
C ASP A 137 -7.04 -32.50 -4.54
N ASP A 138 -7.63 -31.40 -5.00
CA ASP A 138 -7.93 -31.14 -6.41
C ASP A 138 -6.82 -30.34 -7.12
N ALA A 139 -5.77 -29.96 -6.42
CA ALA A 139 -4.58 -29.37 -7.02
C ALA A 139 -3.77 -30.49 -7.69
N ALA A 140 -4.29 -31.01 -8.80
CA ALA A 140 -3.55 -31.92 -9.68
C ALA A 140 -2.21 -31.33 -10.13
N ASP A 141 -2.08 -30.01 -9.98
CA ASP A 141 -0.85 -29.24 -10.21
C ASP A 141 -0.83 -28.08 -9.18
N ASN A 142 0.18 -28.05 -8.31
CA ASN A 142 0.51 -26.86 -7.55
C ASN A 142 0.71 -25.71 -8.55
N GLN A 143 -0.28 -24.84 -8.67
CA GLN A 143 -0.17 -23.70 -9.56
C GLN A 143 0.65 -22.63 -8.85
N GLU A 144 1.76 -22.27 -9.45
CA GLU A 144 2.55 -21.12 -9.06
C GLU A 144 2.16 -19.94 -9.94
N GLY A 145 1.86 -18.81 -9.32
CA GLY A 145 1.54 -17.56 -9.98
C GLY A 145 2.48 -16.45 -9.53
N SER A 146 2.69 -15.50 -10.41
CA SER A 146 3.42 -14.26 -10.12
C SER A 146 2.59 -13.04 -10.52
N GLY A 147 2.98 -11.87 -10.00
CA GLY A 147 2.29 -10.62 -10.31
C GLY A 147 1.01 -10.41 -9.49
N ALA A 148 0.84 -11.13 -8.39
CA ALA A 148 -0.19 -10.80 -7.42
C ALA A 148 0.05 -9.41 -6.82
N ARG A 149 -1.03 -8.71 -6.49
CA ARG A 149 -0.99 -7.31 -6.06
C ARG A 149 -1.56 -7.15 -4.67
N VAL A 150 -1.00 -6.19 -3.95
CA VAL A 150 -1.53 -5.68 -2.68
C VAL A 150 -1.73 -4.19 -2.84
N ASP A 151 -2.92 -3.71 -2.52
CA ASP A 151 -3.22 -2.29 -2.39
C ASP A 151 -3.85 -2.09 -1.01
N GLY A 152 -3.21 -1.30 -0.13
CA GLY A 152 -3.67 -1.15 1.24
C GLY A 152 -3.42 0.21 1.83
N PHE A 153 -4.19 0.51 2.87
CA PHE A 153 -4.15 1.75 3.63
C PHE A 153 -4.03 1.46 5.12
N LEU A 154 -3.19 2.21 5.78
CA LEU A 154 -2.98 2.16 7.23
C LEU A 154 -3.10 3.56 7.79
N ASN A 155 -3.92 3.72 8.82
CA ASN A 155 -3.86 4.91 9.67
C ASN A 155 -2.98 4.60 10.87
N VAL A 156 -1.81 5.24 10.93
CA VAL A 156 -0.82 4.98 11.99
C VAL A 156 -1.21 5.57 13.35
N ASP A 157 -2.18 6.47 13.40
CA ASP A 157 -2.65 7.08 14.65
C ASP A 157 -3.80 6.27 15.25
N THR A 158 -4.75 5.79 14.43
CA THR A 158 -5.90 4.98 14.87
C THR A 158 -5.65 3.48 14.82
N LYS A 159 -4.58 3.03 14.13
CA LYS A 159 -4.23 1.64 13.84
C LYS A 159 -5.26 0.91 12.96
N GLN A 160 -6.08 1.65 12.24
CA GLN A 160 -6.98 1.09 11.26
C GLN A 160 -6.18 0.63 10.04
N VAL A 161 -6.38 -0.61 9.60
CA VAL A 161 -5.77 -1.16 8.39
C VAL A 161 -6.83 -1.80 7.52
N GLU A 162 -6.73 -1.57 6.22
CA GLU A 162 -7.49 -2.28 5.21
C GLU A 162 -6.65 -2.47 3.95
N PHE A 163 -6.84 -3.58 3.27
CA PHE A 163 -6.15 -3.86 2.03
C PHE A 163 -6.87 -4.90 1.20
N ILE A 164 -6.57 -4.90 -0.09
CA ILE A 164 -7.02 -5.89 -1.05
C ILE A 164 -5.80 -6.66 -1.54
N VAL A 165 -5.92 -7.98 -1.59
CA VAL A 165 -4.97 -8.85 -2.26
C VAL A 165 -5.64 -9.38 -3.53
N ASP A 166 -5.09 -9.03 -4.68
CA ASP A 166 -5.46 -9.61 -5.96
C ASP A 166 -4.42 -10.69 -6.30
N TYR A 167 -4.83 -11.94 -6.21
CA TYR A 167 -3.92 -13.08 -6.39
C TYR A 167 -3.51 -13.31 -7.85
N ASN A 168 -4.08 -12.55 -8.80
CA ASN A 168 -3.85 -12.73 -10.25
C ASN A 168 -4.07 -14.18 -10.73
N MET A 169 -4.90 -14.92 -10.02
CA MET A 169 -5.25 -16.32 -10.32
C MET A 169 -6.77 -16.47 -10.28
N MET A 170 -7.38 -16.97 -11.35
CA MET A 170 -8.82 -17.26 -11.47
C MET A 170 -9.73 -16.14 -10.91
N ASN A 171 -9.31 -14.87 -11.02
CA ASN A 171 -9.99 -13.72 -10.43
C ASN A 171 -10.31 -13.89 -8.93
N VAL A 172 -9.40 -14.46 -8.14
CA VAL A 172 -9.50 -14.53 -6.68
C VAL A 172 -8.95 -13.24 -6.07
N ARG A 173 -9.76 -12.63 -5.20
CA ARG A 173 -9.42 -11.41 -4.44
C ARG A 173 -9.85 -11.54 -2.99
#